data_8594f22d168a831b77c19045715ef2d8
#
_entry.id   8594f22d168a831b77c19045715ef2d8
#
_cell.length_a   1.000
_cell.length_b   1.000
_cell.length_c   1.000
_cell.angle_alpha   90.00
_cell.angle_beta   90.00
_cell.angle_gamma   90.00
#
_symmetry.space_group_name_H-M   'P 1'
#
loop_
_entity.id
_entity.type
_entity.pdbx_description
1 polymer ?
#
loop_
_entity_poly.entity_id
_entity_poly.type
_entity_poly.pdbx_seq_one_letter_code
_entity_poly.pdbx_strand_id
1 'polypeptide(L)'
;EIDGKDYYFLSAEEFQNKIAADEFVEYEEVYKDNFYGTLKAEVERIWALGKHVIFDIDVAGGLRIKSKFPNETLAVFVKPPSVDELKRRLKQRSTESEDKINMRIAKASVELATAPQFDTIIKNYDLDVAKEDAYQLVKDFINKE
;
A
#
# COMPACT_ATOMS: atom_id res chain seq x y z
N GLU A 1 6.81 -0.91 -17.56
CA GLU A 1 5.54 -0.30 -17.13
C GLU A 1 4.89 0.39 -18.32
N ILE A 2 3.61 0.20 -18.49
CA ILE A 2 2.85 0.66 -19.67
C ILE A 2 1.83 1.69 -19.23
N ASP A 3 1.86 2.87 -19.87
CA ASP A 3 0.88 3.93 -19.62
C ASP A 3 -0.55 3.48 -19.92
N GLY A 4 -1.47 3.83 -19.03
CA GLY A 4 -2.87 3.43 -19.10
C GLY A 4 -3.16 1.98 -18.73
N LYS A 5 -2.12 1.18 -18.43
CA LYS A 5 -2.26 -0.22 -18.00
C LYS A 5 -1.72 -0.44 -16.58
N ASP A 6 -0.46 -0.13 -16.37
CA ASP A 6 0.19 -0.30 -15.06
C ASP A 6 0.06 0.98 -14.22
N TYR A 7 0.24 2.12 -14.88
CA TYR A 7 0.08 3.47 -14.32
C TYR A 7 -0.51 4.42 -15.34
N TYR A 8 -1.01 5.55 -14.88
CA TYR A 8 -1.19 6.74 -15.71
C TYR A 8 0.02 7.65 -15.47
N PHE A 9 0.88 7.80 -16.47
CA PHE A 9 2.06 8.63 -16.36
C PHE A 9 1.70 10.10 -16.54
N LEU A 10 1.95 10.88 -15.50
CA LEU A 10 1.70 12.31 -15.45
C LEU A 10 3.01 13.05 -15.23
N SER A 11 3.14 14.25 -15.79
CA SER A 11 4.20 15.16 -15.39
C SER A 11 4.01 15.62 -13.93
N ALA A 12 5.06 16.10 -13.29
CA ALA A 12 4.97 16.66 -11.94
C ALA A 12 3.95 17.80 -11.85
N GLU A 13 3.90 18.64 -12.89
CA GLU A 13 2.94 19.76 -12.98
C GLU A 13 1.49 19.25 -13.09
N GLU A 14 1.22 18.29 -13.97
CA GLU A 14 -0.12 17.67 -14.10
C GLU A 14 -0.54 17.01 -12.79
N PHE A 15 0.39 16.32 -12.12
CA PHE A 15 0.13 15.68 -10.84
C PHE A 15 -0.24 16.71 -9.76
N GLN A 16 0.52 17.80 -9.65
CA GLN A 16 0.25 18.87 -8.71
C GLN A 16 -1.09 19.59 -8.99
N ASN A 17 -1.43 19.79 -10.26
CA ASN A 17 -2.74 20.35 -10.65
C ASN A 17 -3.89 19.44 -10.20
N LYS A 18 -3.73 18.12 -10.30
CA LYS A 18 -4.72 17.16 -9.81
C LYS A 18 -4.81 17.12 -8.29
N ILE A 19 -3.69 17.32 -7.58
CA ILE A 19 -3.70 17.50 -6.11
C ILE A 19 -4.55 18.72 -5.75
N ALA A 20 -4.29 19.85 -6.39
CA ALA A 20 -5.03 21.10 -6.15
C ALA A 20 -6.52 20.97 -6.45
N ALA A 21 -6.89 20.14 -7.42
CA ALA A 21 -8.28 19.84 -7.78
C ALA A 21 -8.91 18.73 -6.90
N ASP A 22 -8.20 18.22 -5.89
CA ASP A 22 -8.66 17.13 -4.99
C ASP A 22 -9.10 15.86 -5.74
N GLU A 23 -8.35 15.50 -6.79
CA GLU A 23 -8.67 14.32 -7.61
C GLU A 23 -8.11 13.00 -7.09
N PHE A 24 -7.26 13.01 -6.05
CA PHE A 24 -6.65 11.81 -5.48
C PHE A 24 -7.37 11.30 -4.24
N VAL A 25 -7.48 9.99 -4.13
CA VAL A 25 -7.84 9.29 -2.88
C VAL A 25 -6.69 9.40 -1.89
N GLU A 26 -5.49 9.12 -2.37
CA GLU A 26 -4.23 9.26 -1.65
C GLU A 26 -3.12 9.58 -2.65
N TYR A 27 -2.07 10.24 -2.18
CA TYR A 27 -0.85 10.47 -2.94
C TYR A 27 0.35 10.65 -2.01
N GLU A 28 1.55 10.44 -2.54
CA GLU A 28 2.80 10.63 -1.83
C GLU A 28 3.89 11.11 -2.78
N GLU A 29 4.68 12.07 -2.32
CA GLU A 29 5.94 12.44 -2.96
C GLU A 29 7.04 11.52 -2.42
N VAL A 30 7.44 10.52 -3.21
CA VAL A 30 8.44 9.52 -2.80
C VAL A 30 9.86 10.09 -2.87
N TYR A 31 10.13 10.89 -3.92
CA TYR A 31 11.33 11.69 -4.09
C TYR A 31 10.92 13.05 -4.64
N LYS A 32 11.80 14.03 -4.55
CA LYS A 32 11.51 15.37 -5.08
C LYS A 32 10.96 15.30 -6.51
N ASP A 33 9.77 15.85 -6.72
CA ASP A 33 9.04 15.89 -7.99
C ASP A 33 8.67 14.50 -8.56
N ASN A 34 8.77 13.44 -7.75
CA ASN A 34 8.36 12.09 -8.11
C ASN A 34 7.22 11.61 -7.22
N PHE A 35 6.03 11.65 -7.77
CA PHE A 35 4.78 11.37 -7.08
C PHE A 35 4.16 10.04 -7.48
N TYR A 36 3.51 9.41 -6.52
CA TYR A 36 2.60 8.27 -6.73
C TYR A 36 1.27 8.58 -6.07
N GLY A 37 0.18 8.12 -6.65
CA GLY A 37 -1.14 8.32 -6.07
C GLY A 37 -2.21 7.51 -6.77
N THR A 38 -3.40 7.51 -6.18
CA THR A 38 -4.57 6.84 -6.72
C THR A 38 -5.68 7.85 -6.97
N LEU A 39 -6.11 7.94 -8.22
CA LEU A 39 -7.20 8.84 -8.62
C LEU A 39 -8.55 8.35 -8.10
N LYS A 40 -9.38 9.26 -7.62
CA LYS A 40 -10.78 8.97 -7.24
C LYS A 40 -11.57 8.37 -8.40
N ALA A 41 -11.38 8.92 -9.59
CA ALA A 41 -12.04 8.43 -10.81
C ALA A 41 -11.69 6.97 -11.13
N GLU A 42 -10.47 6.52 -10.82
CA GLU A 42 -10.08 5.13 -11.04
C GLU A 42 -10.78 4.18 -10.05
N VAL A 43 -10.92 4.56 -8.80
CA VAL A 43 -11.68 3.79 -7.81
C VAL A 43 -13.14 3.69 -8.23
N GLU A 44 -13.75 4.80 -8.63
CA GLU A 44 -15.14 4.83 -9.12
C GLU A 44 -15.34 3.96 -10.35
N ARG A 45 -14.38 4.00 -11.29
CA ARG A 45 -14.40 3.15 -12.49
C ARG A 45 -14.40 1.66 -12.13
N ILE A 46 -13.55 1.24 -11.21
CA ILE A 46 -13.46 -0.16 -10.76
C ILE A 46 -14.76 -0.59 -10.06
N TRP A 47 -15.30 0.25 -9.20
CA TRP A 47 -16.58 -0.01 -8.53
C TRP A 47 -17.75 -0.11 -9.51
N ALA A 48 -17.79 0.74 -10.53
CA ALA A 48 -18.81 0.68 -11.58
C ALA A 48 -18.78 -0.63 -12.39
N LEU A 49 -17.63 -1.31 -12.41
CA LEU A 49 -17.48 -2.66 -12.99
C LEU A 49 -17.90 -3.79 -12.02
N GLY A 50 -18.41 -3.46 -10.84
CA GLY A 50 -18.76 -4.43 -9.80
C GLY A 50 -17.54 -5.11 -9.17
N LYS A 51 -16.38 -4.48 -9.23
CA LYS A 51 -15.10 -5.01 -8.71
C LYS A 51 -14.66 -4.28 -7.45
N HIS A 52 -13.80 -4.94 -6.69
CA HIS A 52 -13.14 -4.37 -5.52
C HIS A 52 -11.76 -3.82 -5.90
N VAL A 53 -11.29 -2.83 -5.13
CA VAL A 53 -9.95 -2.26 -5.31
C VAL A 53 -9.01 -2.85 -4.27
N ILE A 54 -7.85 -3.32 -4.72
CA ILE A 54 -6.76 -3.75 -3.82
C ILE A 54 -5.63 -2.74 -3.95
N PHE A 55 -5.16 -2.24 -2.82
CA PHE A 55 -4.03 -1.32 -2.73
C PHE A 55 -2.83 -2.04 -2.13
N ASP A 56 -1.70 -1.96 -2.82
CA ASP A 56 -0.38 -2.31 -2.30
C ASP A 56 0.40 -1.00 -2.14
N ILE A 57 0.25 -0.39 -0.98
CA ILE A 57 0.75 0.96 -0.68
C ILE A 57 1.45 0.98 0.68
N ASP A 58 2.12 2.08 0.97
CA ASP A 58 2.77 2.27 2.25
C ASP A 58 1.75 2.46 3.41
N VAL A 59 2.27 2.42 4.63
CA VAL A 59 1.48 2.55 5.85
C VAL A 59 0.69 3.86 5.89
N ALA A 60 1.33 4.98 5.55
CA ALA A 60 0.69 6.28 5.58
C ALA A 60 -0.48 6.37 4.57
N GLY A 61 -0.28 5.86 3.36
CA GLY A 61 -1.32 5.77 2.33
C GLY A 61 -2.48 4.89 2.77
N GLY A 62 -2.20 3.72 3.34
CA GLY A 62 -3.22 2.79 3.86
C GLY A 62 -4.08 3.43 4.96
N LEU A 63 -3.47 4.10 5.91
CA LEU A 63 -4.19 4.79 6.97
C LEU A 63 -5.01 5.98 6.46
N ARG A 64 -4.51 6.71 5.45
CA ARG A 64 -5.30 7.77 4.80
C ARG A 64 -6.55 7.23 4.12
N ILE A 65 -6.44 6.12 3.38
CA ILE A 65 -7.60 5.47 2.75
C ILE A 65 -8.59 5.00 3.81
N LYS A 66 -8.11 4.33 4.86
CA LYS A 66 -8.97 3.88 5.96
C LYS A 66 -9.71 5.02 6.63
N SER A 67 -9.06 6.16 6.81
CA SER A 67 -9.67 7.37 7.37
C SER A 67 -10.79 7.95 6.48
N LYS A 68 -10.60 7.90 5.16
CA LYS A 68 -11.59 8.41 4.19
C LYS A 68 -12.78 7.46 3.98
N PHE A 69 -12.52 6.17 4.01
CA PHE A 69 -13.52 5.11 3.76
C PHE A 69 -13.50 4.07 4.88
N PRO A 70 -13.91 4.45 6.11
CA PRO A 70 -13.73 3.59 7.28
C PRO A 70 -14.52 2.28 7.22
N ASN A 71 -15.68 2.26 6.58
CA ASN A 71 -16.56 1.09 6.50
C ASN A 71 -16.28 0.23 5.27
N GLU A 72 -15.79 0.84 4.20
CA GLU A 72 -15.54 0.20 2.91
C GLU A 72 -14.11 -0.33 2.77
N THR A 73 -13.25 -0.09 3.76
CA THR A 73 -11.84 -0.45 3.72
C THR A 73 -11.49 -1.50 4.77
N LEU A 74 -10.86 -2.57 4.33
CA LEU A 74 -10.12 -3.49 5.19
C LEU A 74 -8.64 -3.11 5.12
N ALA A 75 -8.11 -2.53 6.19
CA ALA A 75 -6.70 -2.18 6.30
C ALA A 75 -5.93 -3.32 6.98
N VAL A 76 -5.04 -3.94 6.23
CA VAL A 76 -4.26 -5.10 6.66
C VAL A 76 -2.78 -4.72 6.74
N PHE A 77 -2.18 -4.94 7.89
CA PHE A 77 -0.74 -4.77 8.08
C PHE A 77 -0.04 -6.12 7.89
N VAL A 78 0.87 -6.20 6.95
CA VAL A 78 1.67 -7.41 6.72
C VAL A 78 2.97 -7.30 7.49
N LYS A 79 3.11 -8.10 8.54
CA LYS A 79 4.21 -8.03 9.51
C LYS A 79 5.24 -9.14 9.28
N PRO A 80 6.53 -8.81 9.12
CA PRO A 80 7.60 -9.80 9.08
C PRO A 80 7.83 -10.42 10.47
N PRO A 81 8.49 -11.58 10.55
CA PRO A 81 8.81 -12.24 11.83
C PRO A 81 9.64 -11.36 12.76
N SER A 82 10.63 -10.66 12.19
CA SER A 82 11.53 -9.77 12.90
C SER A 82 12.13 -8.75 11.93
N VAL A 83 12.75 -7.71 12.48
CA VAL A 83 13.53 -6.75 11.69
C VAL A 83 14.74 -7.41 11.02
N ASP A 84 15.41 -8.34 11.70
CA ASP A 84 16.54 -9.09 11.15
C ASP A 84 16.13 -9.96 9.95
N GLU A 85 14.99 -10.64 10.05
CA GLU A 85 14.44 -11.43 8.95
C GLU A 85 14.03 -10.52 7.77
N LEU A 86 13.45 -9.38 8.03
CA LEU A 86 13.15 -8.39 7.00
C LEU A 86 14.43 -7.94 6.28
N LYS A 87 15.49 -7.64 7.03
CA LYS A 87 16.80 -7.29 6.47
C LYS A 87 17.35 -8.39 5.58
N ARG A 88 17.28 -9.64 6.04
CA ARG A 88 17.70 -10.83 5.26
C ARG A 88 16.91 -10.93 3.94
N ARG A 89 15.60 -10.79 3.99
CA ARG A 89 14.72 -10.84 2.80
C ARG A 89 15.01 -9.70 1.82
N LEU A 90 15.25 -8.50 2.32
CA LEU A 90 15.63 -7.35 1.47
C LEU A 90 16.97 -7.58 0.77
N LYS A 91 17.97 -8.11 1.47
CA LYS A 91 19.27 -8.44 0.87
C LYS A 91 19.17 -9.51 -0.21
N GLN A 92 18.31 -10.51 -0.04
CA GLN A 92 18.11 -11.57 -1.04
C GLN A 92 17.34 -11.10 -2.27
N ARG A 93 16.45 -10.13 -2.10
CA ARG A 93 15.51 -9.69 -3.13
C ARG A 93 16.07 -8.59 -4.04
N SER A 94 17.10 -7.89 -3.60
CA SER A 94 17.55 -6.64 -4.21
C SER A 94 19.06 -6.57 -4.31
N THR A 95 19.54 -5.93 -5.38
CA THR A 95 20.95 -5.52 -5.57
C THR A 95 21.20 -4.12 -4.99
N GLU A 96 20.32 -3.59 -4.17
CA GLU A 96 20.45 -2.28 -3.56
C GLU A 96 21.65 -2.20 -2.62
N SER A 97 22.20 -1.00 -2.49
CA SER A 97 23.29 -0.71 -1.56
C SER A 97 22.87 -0.98 -0.10
N GLU A 98 23.85 -1.26 0.75
CA GLU A 98 23.60 -1.47 2.17
C GLU A 98 22.97 -0.25 2.84
N ASP A 99 23.33 0.96 2.42
CA ASP A 99 22.75 2.21 2.92
C ASP A 99 21.25 2.30 2.62
N LYS A 100 20.82 1.92 1.42
CA LYS A 100 19.39 1.86 1.06
C LYS A 100 18.64 0.82 1.86
N ILE A 101 19.22 -0.35 2.07
CA ILE A 101 18.64 -1.41 2.92
C ILE A 101 18.47 -0.90 4.35
N ASN A 102 19.48 -0.24 4.92
CA ASN A 102 19.43 0.34 6.26
C ASN A 102 18.35 1.43 6.38
N MET A 103 18.16 2.27 5.36
CA MET A 103 17.08 3.25 5.32
C MET A 103 15.70 2.58 5.32
N ARG A 104 15.52 1.50 4.56
CA ARG A 104 14.27 0.72 4.54
C ARG A 104 14.00 0.06 5.88
N ILE A 105 15.04 -0.46 6.55
CA ILE A 105 14.91 -1.05 7.88
C ILE A 105 14.52 -0.01 8.93
N ALA A 106 15.12 1.17 8.90
CA ALA A 106 14.77 2.27 9.79
C ALA A 106 13.31 2.69 9.60
N LYS A 107 12.86 2.82 8.36
CA LYS A 107 11.45 3.11 8.03
C LYS A 107 10.52 2.01 8.52
N ALA A 108 10.86 0.74 8.28
CA ALA A 108 10.08 -0.41 8.73
C ALA A 108 9.92 -0.45 10.26
N SER A 109 10.94 -0.10 11.01
CA SER A 109 10.87 -0.04 12.47
C SER A 109 9.86 1.00 12.96
N VAL A 110 9.78 2.14 12.31
CA VAL A 110 8.78 3.17 12.58
C VAL A 110 7.38 2.68 12.17
N GLU A 111 7.26 2.08 11.01
CA GLU A 111 5.99 1.57 10.49
C GLU A 111 5.42 0.43 11.35
N LEU A 112 6.25 -0.46 11.86
CA LEU A 112 5.84 -1.54 12.77
C LEU A 112 5.11 -1.02 14.01
N ALA A 113 5.48 0.14 14.52
CA ALA A 113 4.82 0.79 15.64
C ALA A 113 3.37 1.21 15.32
N THR A 114 3.02 1.36 14.05
CA THR A 114 1.68 1.75 13.59
C THR A 114 0.74 0.55 13.38
N ALA A 115 1.25 -0.68 13.42
CA ALA A 115 0.47 -1.88 13.17
C ALA A 115 -0.87 -1.95 13.95
N PRO A 116 -0.94 -1.53 15.23
CA PRO A 116 -2.21 -1.49 15.99
C PRO A 116 -3.29 -0.56 15.41
N GLN A 117 -2.95 0.35 14.51
CA GLN A 117 -3.90 1.25 13.86
C GLN A 117 -4.63 0.60 12.67
N PHE A 118 -4.17 -0.57 12.23
CA PHE A 118 -4.79 -1.36 11.16
C PHE A 118 -5.92 -2.24 11.71
N ASP A 119 -6.83 -2.65 10.84
CA ASP A 119 -7.94 -3.53 11.23
C ASP A 119 -7.44 -4.91 11.67
N THR A 120 -6.41 -5.40 11.00
CA THR A 120 -5.82 -6.70 11.30
C THR A 120 -4.36 -6.78 10.87
N ILE A 121 -3.64 -7.75 11.43
CA ILE A 121 -2.23 -8.01 11.14
C ILE A 121 -2.10 -9.42 10.57
N ILE A 122 -1.48 -9.55 9.39
CA ILE A 122 -1.03 -10.83 8.85
C ILE A 122 0.45 -11.01 9.21
N LYS A 123 0.75 -12.11 9.88
CA LYS A 123 2.14 -12.50 10.18
C LYS A 123 2.73 -13.21 8.97
N ASN A 124 3.62 -12.54 8.27
CA ASN A 124 4.29 -13.08 7.08
C ASN A 124 5.52 -13.92 7.48
N TYR A 125 5.29 -14.99 8.23
CA TYR A 125 6.32 -15.93 8.67
C TYR A 125 6.54 -17.01 7.62
N ASP A 126 5.46 -17.67 7.22
CA ASP A 126 5.40 -18.61 6.11
C ASP A 126 4.53 -18.00 5.00
N LEU A 127 5.01 -18.03 3.76
CA LEU A 127 4.33 -17.37 2.66
C LEU A 127 2.99 -18.01 2.32
N ASP A 128 2.90 -19.34 2.35
CA ASP A 128 1.67 -20.05 1.99
C ASP A 128 0.60 -19.84 3.06
N VAL A 129 0.99 -19.85 4.32
CA VAL A 129 0.08 -19.52 5.45
C VAL A 129 -0.39 -18.07 5.34
N ALA A 130 0.53 -17.14 5.08
CA ALA A 130 0.18 -15.72 4.93
C ALA A 130 -0.79 -15.47 3.75
N LYS A 131 -0.62 -16.17 2.64
CA LYS A 131 -1.54 -16.11 1.49
C LYS A 131 -2.92 -16.62 1.84
N GLU A 132 -3.02 -17.74 2.55
CA GLU A 132 -4.30 -18.30 2.98
C GLU A 132 -5.00 -17.37 3.97
N ASP A 133 -4.28 -16.83 4.94
CA ASP A 133 -4.81 -15.84 5.88
C ASP A 133 -5.35 -14.60 5.15
N ALA A 134 -4.58 -14.08 4.19
CA ALA A 134 -5.00 -12.94 3.38
C ALA A 134 -6.26 -13.25 2.56
N TYR A 135 -6.30 -14.40 1.92
CA TYR A 135 -7.47 -14.84 1.15
C TYR A 135 -8.72 -14.92 2.02
N GLN A 136 -8.62 -15.55 3.18
CA GLN A 136 -9.75 -15.71 4.09
C GLN A 136 -10.25 -14.36 4.64
N LEU A 137 -9.35 -13.48 5.03
CA LEU A 137 -9.68 -12.13 5.51
C LEU A 137 -10.41 -11.31 4.44
N VAL A 138 -9.93 -11.31 3.22
CA VAL A 138 -10.56 -10.58 2.11
C VAL A 138 -11.92 -11.17 1.78
N LYS A 139 -12.03 -12.50 1.70
CA LYS A 139 -13.29 -13.21 1.44
C LYS A 139 -14.34 -12.87 2.49
N ASP A 140 -13.99 -12.93 3.75
CA ASP A 140 -14.91 -12.62 4.85
C ASP A 140 -15.35 -11.16 4.82
N PHE A 141 -14.44 -10.25 4.51
CA PHE A 141 -14.75 -8.82 4.39
C PHE A 141 -15.69 -8.52 3.23
N ILE A 142 -15.44 -9.08 2.05
CA ILE A 142 -16.28 -8.88 0.85
C ILE A 142 -17.68 -9.46 1.05
N ASN A 143 -17.81 -10.60 1.73
CA ASN A 143 -19.07 -11.27 1.96
C ASN A 143 -19.82 -10.76 3.21
N LYS A 144 -19.29 -9.75 3.87
CA LYS A 144 -19.92 -9.14 5.03
C LYS A 144 -21.12 -8.30 4.58
N GLU A 145 -22.30 -8.71 4.98
CA GLU A 145 -23.54 -7.95 4.79
C GLU A 145 -23.68 -6.78 5.77
#